data_353b16c0c66f925efb20bd9eedef431e
#
_entry.id   353b16c0c66f925efb20bd9eedef431e
#
_cell.length_a   1.000
_cell.length_b   1.000
_cell.length_c   1.000
_cell.angle_alpha   90.00
_cell.angle_beta   90.00
_cell.angle_gamma   90.00
#
_symmetry.space_group_name_H-M   'P 1'
#
loop_
_entity.id
_entity.type
_entity.pdbx_description
1 polymer ?
#
loop_
_entity_poly.entity_id
_entity_poly.type
_entity_poly.pdbx_seq_one_letter_code
_entity_poly.pdbx_strand_id
1 'polypeptide(L)'
;LDSHPVLHRVAHDPAVKALIAAPILVCTVDHLTPATESQRGGRQIAPMLRLMSGDLVLDEPDDFDLDDLPALTRLVHWAGLLGSRVLLSSATLPPSLIQGLYDAYRDGRLHYQRNRGVAGAAVNICCAWFDEHDRAHQDCADSESFVAAHQRFAEQRAARLGKAAVRRRAQLAPLAASSRRREEIASEFAAQVMGHARDLHREHHTVDPDTGKRVSFGLIRMANIEPLVEVALALYKGGANSDQHVHLCVYHSQHPLLIRSAIEARLDQALNRRDAMAVFRLPDIRQRLDARPEPDQIFIVLGSPVTEVGRDHDYDWAVVEPSSMRSLIQLAGRVRRHRDGDCARANLVLLNTNFRHLAQPEGPAFCRPGFEGRGDWLLRSHQLETLLGEEEREVIDARPRILTRPDLRPRESLVDLEHARLQRCMVAPPAAAAPDTADVPLTPRERNKRRKAEAPAQLGAYTWYGLPRASLTAVLPQQQPFREDTTKRVDLVLMPDDSGERYELQQIWQERGRRAPLYVEIDASLHHRIP
;
A
#
# COMPACT_ATOMS: atom_id res chain seq x y z
N LEU A 1 -28.78 11.24 -20.64
CA LEU A 1 -28.37 12.47 -19.92
C LEU A 1 -28.95 13.72 -20.59
N ASP A 2 -28.90 13.83 -21.91
CA ASP A 2 -29.30 15.04 -22.64
C ASP A 2 -30.83 15.29 -22.60
N SER A 3 -31.63 14.27 -22.36
CA SER A 3 -33.09 14.38 -22.24
C SER A 3 -33.59 14.74 -20.84
N HIS A 4 -32.71 14.73 -19.81
CA HIS A 4 -33.12 14.99 -18.43
C HIS A 4 -32.79 16.42 -18.00
N PRO A 5 -33.80 17.28 -17.68
CA PRO A 5 -33.61 18.74 -17.50
C PRO A 5 -32.59 19.11 -16.41
N VAL A 6 -32.49 18.31 -15.34
CA VAL A 6 -31.56 18.56 -14.21
C VAL A 6 -30.18 18.05 -14.56
N LEU A 7 -30.07 16.82 -15.09
CA LEU A 7 -28.77 16.21 -15.43
C LEU A 7 -28.09 16.95 -16.58
N HIS A 8 -28.83 17.49 -17.52
CA HIS A 8 -28.30 18.35 -18.58
C HIS A 8 -27.61 19.60 -18.03
N ARG A 9 -28.16 20.22 -16.99
CA ARG A 9 -27.54 21.39 -16.33
C ARG A 9 -26.28 21.05 -15.53
N VAL A 10 -26.24 19.88 -14.92
CA VAL A 10 -25.10 19.44 -14.10
C VAL A 10 -23.96 18.89 -14.95
N ALA A 11 -24.27 18.33 -16.10
CA ALA A 11 -23.31 17.64 -16.97
C ALA A 11 -22.89 18.48 -18.20
N HIS A 12 -22.62 19.78 -18.02
CA HIS A 12 -22.07 20.59 -19.11
C HIS A 12 -20.60 20.25 -19.43
N ASP A 13 -19.85 19.82 -18.41
CA ASP A 13 -18.46 19.43 -18.57
C ASP A 13 -18.37 18.05 -19.28
N PRO A 14 -17.63 17.94 -20.40
CA PRO A 14 -17.43 16.68 -21.11
C PRO A 14 -16.80 15.59 -20.23
N ALA A 15 -15.91 15.95 -19.31
CA ALA A 15 -15.28 15.00 -18.38
C ALA A 15 -16.31 14.42 -17.39
N VAL A 16 -17.22 15.25 -16.89
CA VAL A 16 -18.33 14.81 -16.03
C VAL A 16 -19.28 13.90 -16.79
N LYS A 17 -19.61 14.22 -18.05
CA LYS A 17 -20.43 13.34 -18.90
C LYS A 17 -19.78 11.99 -19.12
N ALA A 18 -18.49 11.95 -19.41
CA ALA A 18 -17.74 10.73 -19.63
C ALA A 18 -17.72 9.85 -18.35
N LEU A 19 -17.50 10.46 -17.20
CA LEU A 19 -17.50 9.75 -15.90
C LEU A 19 -18.86 9.11 -15.59
N ILE A 20 -19.96 9.83 -15.83
CA ILE A 20 -21.31 9.33 -15.53
C ILE A 20 -21.77 8.28 -16.56
N ALA A 21 -21.46 8.49 -17.85
CA ALA A 21 -21.97 7.68 -18.94
C ALA A 21 -21.17 6.39 -19.20
N ALA A 22 -19.92 6.30 -18.71
CA ALA A 22 -19.08 5.13 -18.93
C ALA A 22 -19.73 3.85 -18.33
N PRO A 23 -19.90 2.77 -19.10
CA PRO A 23 -20.42 1.51 -18.57
C PRO A 23 -19.47 0.91 -17.51
N ILE A 24 -18.16 1.04 -17.72
CA ILE A 24 -17.10 0.66 -16.77
C ILE A 24 -16.21 1.88 -16.59
N LEU A 25 -15.96 2.26 -15.34
CA LEU A 25 -15.03 3.32 -14.96
C LEU A 25 -13.92 2.73 -14.11
N VAL A 26 -12.67 2.91 -14.56
CA VAL A 26 -11.47 2.59 -13.79
C VAL A 26 -10.80 3.90 -13.41
N CYS A 27 -10.66 4.15 -12.13
CA CYS A 27 -10.05 5.38 -11.62
C CYS A 27 -9.41 5.13 -10.25
N THR A 28 -8.58 6.06 -9.78
CA THR A 28 -8.16 6.05 -8.39
C THR A 28 -9.33 6.44 -7.48
N VAL A 29 -9.33 5.98 -6.25
CA VAL A 29 -10.40 6.21 -5.29
C VAL A 29 -10.62 7.71 -5.00
N ASP A 30 -9.60 8.54 -5.19
CA ASP A 30 -9.65 10.00 -5.07
C ASP A 30 -10.72 10.66 -5.97
N HIS A 31 -11.09 10.00 -7.05
CA HIS A 31 -12.17 10.48 -7.93
C HIS A 31 -13.58 10.16 -7.39
N LEU A 32 -13.70 9.20 -6.47
CA LEU A 32 -14.98 8.78 -5.89
C LEU A 32 -15.21 9.30 -4.48
N THR A 33 -14.17 9.44 -3.66
CA THR A 33 -14.27 9.91 -2.26
C THR A 33 -14.94 11.28 -2.09
N PRO A 34 -14.82 12.24 -3.05
CA PRO A 34 -15.56 13.50 -2.96
C PRO A 34 -17.07 13.33 -2.88
N ALA A 35 -17.63 12.19 -3.33
CA ALA A 35 -19.05 11.87 -3.15
C ALA A 35 -19.49 11.93 -1.69
N THR A 36 -18.60 11.61 -0.76
CA THR A 36 -18.90 11.44 0.67
C THR A 36 -18.28 12.53 1.56
N GLU A 37 -17.51 13.46 1.00
CA GLU A 37 -16.71 14.44 1.77
C GLU A 37 -17.39 15.78 1.92
N SER A 38 -18.47 16.13 1.61
CA SER A 38 -19.25 17.38 1.83
C SER A 38 -18.46 18.71 1.96
N GLN A 39 -17.15 18.71 1.69
CA GLN A 39 -16.26 19.85 1.97
C GLN A 39 -16.33 20.97 0.91
N ARG A 40 -16.72 20.63 -0.32
CA ARG A 40 -16.78 21.59 -1.42
C ARG A 40 -18.04 21.35 -2.25
N GLY A 41 -18.94 22.33 -2.24
CA GLY A 41 -20.16 22.27 -3.03
C GLY A 41 -19.90 22.01 -4.53
N GLY A 42 -20.68 21.12 -5.12
CA GLY A 42 -20.61 20.77 -6.55
C GLY A 42 -19.68 19.62 -6.92
N ARG A 43 -18.53 19.45 -6.29
CA ARG A 43 -17.58 18.37 -6.62
C ARG A 43 -18.09 16.96 -6.30
N GLN A 44 -19.01 16.84 -5.37
CA GLN A 44 -19.61 15.56 -4.95
C GLN A 44 -20.67 15.04 -5.94
N ILE A 45 -21.21 15.87 -6.83
CA ILE A 45 -22.39 15.51 -7.64
C ILE A 45 -22.06 14.38 -8.61
N ALA A 46 -21.02 14.52 -9.42
CA ALA A 46 -20.66 13.52 -10.41
C ALA A 46 -20.25 12.17 -9.80
N PRO A 47 -19.37 12.10 -8.78
CA PRO A 47 -19.07 10.86 -8.08
C PRO A 47 -20.30 10.23 -7.40
N MET A 48 -21.20 11.05 -6.82
CA MET A 48 -22.42 10.55 -6.20
C MET A 48 -23.35 9.90 -7.24
N LEU A 49 -23.57 10.56 -8.37
CA LEU A 49 -24.36 10.01 -9.48
C LEU A 49 -23.76 8.70 -9.99
N ARG A 50 -22.42 8.61 -10.01
CA ARG A 50 -21.75 7.39 -10.41
C ARG A 50 -21.98 6.25 -9.41
N LEU A 51 -21.88 6.50 -8.10
CA LEU A 51 -22.23 5.52 -7.06
C LEU A 51 -23.68 5.08 -7.11
N MET A 52 -24.62 5.97 -7.48
CA MET A 52 -26.03 5.64 -7.64
C MET A 52 -26.32 4.74 -8.84
N SER A 53 -25.47 4.75 -9.86
CA SER A 53 -25.72 4.10 -11.15
C SER A 53 -24.87 2.87 -11.44
N GLY A 54 -23.96 2.50 -10.53
CA GLY A 54 -23.03 1.39 -10.74
C GLY A 54 -22.61 0.71 -9.44
N ASP A 55 -22.06 -0.48 -9.56
CA ASP A 55 -21.46 -1.20 -8.45
C ASP A 55 -20.05 -0.64 -8.14
N LEU A 56 -19.65 -0.74 -6.89
CA LEU A 56 -18.34 -0.32 -6.40
C LEU A 56 -17.40 -1.52 -6.32
N VAL A 57 -16.31 -1.47 -7.07
CA VAL A 57 -15.22 -2.43 -6.98
C VAL A 57 -14.01 -1.73 -6.36
N LEU A 58 -13.53 -2.25 -5.24
CA LEU A 58 -12.32 -1.79 -4.56
C LEU A 58 -11.23 -2.84 -4.74
N ASP A 59 -10.20 -2.49 -5.51
CA ASP A 59 -9.04 -3.33 -5.73
C ASP A 59 -7.96 -2.99 -4.72
N GLU A 60 -7.39 -4.02 -4.07
CA GLU A 60 -6.42 -3.93 -2.98
C GLU A 60 -6.81 -2.93 -1.86
N PRO A 61 -8.01 -3.04 -1.26
CA PRO A 61 -8.44 -2.09 -0.22
C PRO A 61 -7.64 -2.17 1.08
N ASP A 62 -6.83 -3.18 1.27
CA ASP A 62 -5.90 -3.35 2.38
C ASP A 62 -4.54 -2.67 2.16
N ASP A 63 -4.32 -2.05 0.99
CA ASP A 63 -3.15 -1.21 0.72
C ASP A 63 -3.25 0.19 1.32
N PHE A 64 -4.44 0.61 1.71
CA PHE A 64 -4.63 1.92 2.33
C PHE A 64 -4.05 1.98 3.75
N ASP A 65 -3.46 3.12 4.07
CA ASP A 65 -3.00 3.39 5.42
C ASP A 65 -4.20 3.55 6.39
N LEU A 66 -3.95 3.38 7.70
CA LEU A 66 -4.99 3.49 8.73
C LEU A 66 -5.74 4.83 8.69
N ASP A 67 -5.06 5.90 8.31
CA ASP A 67 -5.63 7.24 8.21
C ASP A 67 -6.60 7.38 7.02
N ASP A 68 -6.49 6.54 5.99
CA ASP A 68 -7.35 6.53 4.81
C ASP A 68 -8.64 5.69 5.03
N LEU A 69 -8.60 4.73 5.95
CA LEU A 69 -9.71 3.78 6.17
C LEU A 69 -11.04 4.44 6.55
N PRO A 70 -11.11 5.56 7.32
CA PRO A 70 -12.37 6.25 7.57
C PRO A 70 -13.06 6.73 6.31
N ALA A 71 -12.32 7.24 5.33
CA ALA A 71 -12.88 7.70 4.06
C ALA A 71 -13.35 6.53 3.18
N LEU A 72 -12.58 5.44 3.16
CA LEU A 72 -12.96 4.20 2.46
C LEU A 72 -14.24 3.60 3.06
N THR A 73 -14.33 3.57 4.39
CA THR A 73 -15.53 3.10 5.12
C THR A 73 -16.76 3.94 4.77
N ARG A 74 -16.63 5.28 4.71
CA ARG A 74 -17.72 6.17 4.26
C ARG A 74 -18.18 5.83 2.85
N LEU A 75 -17.23 5.60 1.94
CA LEU A 75 -17.54 5.27 0.55
C LEU A 75 -18.36 3.99 0.46
N VAL A 76 -17.97 2.95 1.21
CA VAL A 76 -18.69 1.67 1.28
C VAL A 76 -20.07 1.83 1.93
N HIS A 77 -20.19 2.61 3.00
CA HIS A 77 -21.48 2.95 3.62
C HIS A 77 -22.43 3.61 2.62
N TRP A 78 -21.94 4.61 1.86
CA TRP A 78 -22.74 5.30 0.86
C TRP A 78 -23.12 4.39 -0.31
N ALA A 79 -22.26 3.47 -0.72
CA ALA A 79 -22.64 2.46 -1.71
C ALA A 79 -23.84 1.63 -1.22
N GLY A 80 -23.81 1.19 0.04
CA GLY A 80 -24.94 0.51 0.69
C GLY A 80 -26.21 1.36 0.75
N LEU A 81 -26.09 2.63 1.15
CA LEU A 81 -27.20 3.58 1.26
C LEU A 81 -27.84 3.89 -0.10
N LEU A 82 -27.07 3.91 -1.16
CA LEU A 82 -27.53 4.15 -2.53
C LEU A 82 -28.05 2.89 -3.24
N GLY A 83 -27.81 1.71 -2.68
CA GLY A 83 -28.29 0.43 -3.22
C GLY A 83 -27.31 -0.28 -4.14
N SER A 84 -26.09 0.23 -4.28
CA SER A 84 -25.02 -0.37 -5.08
C SER A 84 -24.43 -1.60 -4.39
N ARG A 85 -23.94 -2.56 -5.17
CA ARG A 85 -23.17 -3.69 -4.65
C ARG A 85 -21.73 -3.28 -4.44
N VAL A 86 -21.04 -3.96 -3.53
CA VAL A 86 -19.62 -3.75 -3.25
C VAL A 86 -18.86 -5.05 -3.45
N LEU A 87 -17.75 -4.98 -4.18
CA LEU A 87 -16.81 -6.07 -4.37
C LEU A 87 -15.44 -5.62 -3.86
N LEU A 88 -14.82 -6.43 -3.02
CA LEU A 88 -13.46 -6.23 -2.52
C LEU A 88 -12.56 -7.27 -3.18
N SER A 89 -11.48 -6.82 -3.81
CA SER A 89 -10.51 -7.68 -4.51
C SER A 89 -9.14 -7.49 -3.89
N SER A 90 -8.61 -8.53 -3.26
CA SER A 90 -7.21 -8.58 -2.80
C SER A 90 -6.81 -10.01 -2.43
N ALA A 91 -5.52 -10.28 -2.45
CA ALA A 91 -4.95 -11.55 -2.01
C ALA A 91 -4.86 -11.68 -0.47
N THR A 92 -4.89 -10.57 0.28
CA THR A 92 -4.45 -10.46 1.68
C THR A 92 -5.43 -9.72 2.59
N LEU A 93 -6.74 -9.78 2.31
CA LEU A 93 -7.76 -9.07 3.07
C LEU A 93 -7.80 -9.49 4.55
N PRO A 94 -7.49 -8.58 5.49
CA PRO A 94 -7.54 -8.89 6.93
C PRO A 94 -8.98 -8.98 7.44
N PRO A 95 -9.28 -9.91 8.38
CA PRO A 95 -10.64 -10.11 8.88
C PRO A 95 -11.30 -8.84 9.44
N SER A 96 -10.58 -8.05 10.24
CA SER A 96 -11.14 -6.83 10.84
C SER A 96 -11.45 -5.73 9.82
N LEU A 97 -10.66 -5.64 8.73
CA LEU A 97 -10.94 -4.71 7.64
C LEU A 97 -12.25 -5.08 6.94
N ILE A 98 -12.39 -6.35 6.58
CA ILE A 98 -13.59 -6.84 5.88
C ILE A 98 -14.82 -6.70 6.78
N GLN A 99 -14.71 -7.06 8.05
CA GLN A 99 -15.78 -6.90 9.02
C GLN A 99 -16.26 -5.45 9.11
N GLY A 100 -15.32 -4.50 9.29
CA GLY A 100 -15.68 -3.08 9.39
C GLY A 100 -16.32 -2.53 8.12
N LEU A 101 -15.87 -2.96 6.93
CA LEU A 101 -16.48 -2.59 5.65
C LEU A 101 -17.87 -3.23 5.48
N TYR A 102 -18.07 -4.50 5.91
CA TYR A 102 -19.38 -5.14 5.93
C TYR A 102 -20.36 -4.40 6.84
N ASP A 103 -19.93 -4.05 8.05
CA ASP A 103 -20.79 -3.34 9.02
C ASP A 103 -21.21 -1.97 8.47
N ALA A 104 -20.31 -1.24 7.84
CA ALA A 104 -20.59 0.02 7.18
C ALA A 104 -21.58 -0.15 6.01
N TYR A 105 -21.36 -1.14 5.17
CA TYR A 105 -22.26 -1.46 4.06
C TYR A 105 -23.66 -1.83 4.56
N ARG A 106 -23.73 -2.69 5.55
CA ARG A 106 -25.00 -3.13 6.17
C ARG A 106 -25.78 -1.96 6.77
N ASP A 107 -25.12 -1.05 7.48
CA ASP A 107 -25.76 0.15 8.02
C ASP A 107 -26.34 1.03 6.91
N GLY A 108 -25.58 1.25 5.84
CA GLY A 108 -26.09 1.92 4.63
C GLY A 108 -27.31 1.21 4.03
N ARG A 109 -27.28 -0.11 3.93
CA ARG A 109 -28.41 -0.93 3.43
C ARG A 109 -29.63 -0.86 4.33
N LEU A 110 -29.50 -0.67 5.64
CA LEU A 110 -30.64 -0.41 6.54
C LEU A 110 -31.37 0.86 6.15
N HIS A 111 -30.66 1.92 5.83
CA HIS A 111 -31.25 3.17 5.33
C HIS A 111 -31.89 3.00 3.95
N TYR A 112 -31.26 2.29 3.04
CA TYR A 112 -31.84 1.97 1.73
C TYR A 112 -33.14 1.19 1.89
N GLN A 113 -33.15 0.14 2.73
CA GLN A 113 -34.33 -0.71 2.96
C GLN A 113 -35.51 0.08 3.51
N ARG A 114 -35.26 1.00 4.46
CA ARG A 114 -36.35 1.85 5.04
C ARG A 114 -36.98 2.79 4.01
N ASN A 115 -36.21 3.26 3.02
CA ASN A 115 -36.66 4.29 2.09
C ASN A 115 -37.10 3.75 0.72
N ARG A 116 -36.54 2.63 0.28
CA ARG A 116 -36.74 2.07 -1.07
C ARG A 116 -36.98 0.56 -1.09
N GLY A 117 -36.82 -0.11 0.02
CA GLY A 117 -37.04 -1.55 0.14
C GLY A 117 -38.48 -1.92 0.40
N VAL A 118 -38.73 -3.21 0.65
CA VAL A 118 -40.05 -3.75 1.01
C VAL A 118 -40.32 -3.43 2.48
N ALA A 119 -41.47 -2.82 2.76
CA ALA A 119 -41.84 -2.45 4.11
C ALA A 119 -41.93 -3.69 5.03
N GLY A 120 -41.29 -3.60 6.20
CA GLY A 120 -41.23 -4.66 7.20
C GLY A 120 -40.24 -5.80 6.92
N ALA A 121 -39.59 -5.84 5.76
CA ALA A 121 -38.54 -6.83 5.48
C ALA A 121 -37.25 -6.52 6.24
N ALA A 122 -36.69 -7.54 6.87
CA ALA A 122 -35.37 -7.44 7.51
C ALA A 122 -34.25 -7.27 6.46
N VAL A 123 -33.20 -6.57 6.85
CA VAL A 123 -32.01 -6.47 6.01
C VAL A 123 -31.19 -7.75 6.12
N ASN A 124 -31.01 -8.39 4.98
CA ASN A 124 -30.20 -9.58 4.82
C ASN A 124 -29.25 -9.36 3.63
N ILE A 125 -27.96 -9.45 3.85
CA ILE A 125 -26.95 -9.18 2.84
C ILE A 125 -26.49 -10.49 2.22
N CYS A 126 -26.76 -10.67 0.93
CA CYS A 126 -26.18 -11.78 0.18
C CYS A 126 -24.68 -11.55 -0.01
N CYS A 127 -23.87 -12.33 0.70
CA CYS A 127 -22.40 -12.27 0.65
C CYS A 127 -21.86 -13.44 -0.17
N ALA A 128 -20.79 -13.19 -0.92
CA ALA A 128 -20.12 -14.22 -1.69
C ALA A 128 -18.61 -14.08 -1.54
N TRP A 129 -17.92 -15.20 -1.46
CA TRP A 129 -16.46 -15.31 -1.37
C TRP A 129 -15.92 -16.11 -2.54
N PHE A 130 -14.80 -15.69 -3.07
CA PHE A 130 -14.10 -16.34 -4.17
C PHE A 130 -12.60 -16.31 -3.87
N ASP A 131 -11.95 -17.42 -4.11
CA ASP A 131 -10.48 -17.50 -4.13
C ASP A 131 -10.00 -18.30 -5.36
N GLU A 132 -8.72 -18.57 -5.44
CA GLU A 132 -8.09 -19.33 -6.51
C GLU A 132 -8.51 -20.81 -6.55
N HIS A 133 -9.24 -21.30 -5.54
CA HIS A 133 -9.60 -22.71 -5.36
C HIS A 133 -11.09 -22.95 -5.29
N ASP A 134 -11.86 -22.00 -4.69
CA ASP A 134 -13.25 -22.26 -4.34
C ASP A 134 -14.11 -20.99 -4.37
N ARG A 135 -15.42 -21.21 -4.20
CA ARG A 135 -16.43 -20.16 -4.04
C ARG A 135 -17.45 -20.55 -2.99
N ALA A 136 -17.90 -19.57 -2.23
CA ALA A 136 -18.98 -19.75 -1.25
C ALA A 136 -19.93 -18.56 -1.28
N HIS A 137 -21.13 -18.75 -0.80
CA HIS A 137 -22.10 -17.66 -0.59
C HIS A 137 -22.94 -17.95 0.65
N GLN A 138 -23.39 -16.89 1.29
CA GLN A 138 -24.31 -16.97 2.44
C GLN A 138 -25.02 -15.64 2.59
N ASP A 139 -26.31 -15.71 2.97
CA ASP A 139 -27.06 -14.55 3.43
C ASP A 139 -26.69 -14.25 4.89
N CYS A 140 -26.21 -13.02 5.13
CA CYS A 140 -25.76 -12.57 6.44
C CYS A 140 -26.68 -11.46 6.96
N ALA A 141 -27.36 -11.75 8.07
CA ALA A 141 -28.28 -10.80 8.70
C ALA A 141 -27.55 -9.78 9.59
N ASP A 142 -26.41 -10.16 10.13
CA ASP A 142 -25.62 -9.40 11.09
C ASP A 142 -24.11 -9.63 10.92
N SER A 143 -23.31 -8.90 11.71
CA SER A 143 -21.86 -8.99 11.72
C SER A 143 -21.36 -10.36 12.15
N GLU A 144 -22.01 -11.01 13.10
CA GLU A 144 -21.60 -12.31 13.64
C GLU A 144 -21.71 -13.42 12.58
N SER A 145 -22.86 -13.50 11.89
CA SER A 145 -23.08 -14.45 10.80
C SER A 145 -22.10 -14.25 9.64
N PHE A 146 -21.76 -12.98 9.32
CA PHE A 146 -20.80 -12.65 8.30
C PHE A 146 -19.37 -13.08 8.71
N VAL A 147 -18.92 -12.72 9.92
CA VAL A 147 -17.59 -13.05 10.43
C VAL A 147 -17.40 -14.57 10.48
N ALA A 148 -18.39 -15.31 10.99
CA ALA A 148 -18.32 -16.76 11.04
C ALA A 148 -18.22 -17.41 9.64
N ALA A 149 -18.94 -16.88 8.65
CA ALA A 149 -18.88 -17.37 7.27
C ALA A 149 -17.52 -17.05 6.62
N HIS A 150 -17.05 -15.81 6.79
CA HIS A 150 -15.76 -15.38 6.27
C HIS A 150 -14.61 -16.20 6.89
N GLN A 151 -14.60 -16.39 8.20
CA GLN A 151 -13.58 -17.15 8.89
C GLN A 151 -13.48 -18.58 8.34
N ARG A 152 -14.62 -19.29 8.18
CA ARG A 152 -14.62 -20.64 7.59
C ARG A 152 -14.00 -20.67 6.19
N PHE A 153 -14.32 -19.68 5.35
CA PHE A 153 -13.76 -19.59 4.01
C PHE A 153 -12.25 -19.31 4.03
N ALA A 154 -11.82 -18.36 4.88
CA ALA A 154 -10.40 -18.01 5.03
C ALA A 154 -9.56 -19.18 5.59
N GLU A 155 -10.09 -19.93 6.57
CA GLU A 155 -9.43 -21.13 7.12
C GLU A 155 -9.23 -22.22 6.07
N GLN A 156 -10.23 -22.45 5.20
CA GLN A 156 -10.11 -23.41 4.10
C GLN A 156 -9.04 -22.97 3.10
N ARG A 157 -9.00 -21.70 2.72
CA ARG A 157 -7.96 -21.13 1.86
C ARG A 157 -6.59 -21.26 2.50
N ALA A 158 -6.43 -20.90 3.77
CA ALA A 158 -5.16 -21.02 4.49
C ALA A 158 -4.64 -22.45 4.56
N ALA A 159 -5.52 -23.42 4.78
CA ALA A 159 -5.17 -24.84 4.78
C ALA A 159 -4.68 -25.34 3.41
N ARG A 160 -5.22 -24.79 2.31
CA ARG A 160 -4.76 -25.07 0.94
C ARG A 160 -3.42 -24.39 0.64
N LEU A 161 -3.26 -23.12 1.03
CA LEU A 161 -1.99 -22.41 0.91
C LEU A 161 -0.84 -23.12 1.64
N GLY A 162 -1.10 -23.66 2.83
CA GLY A 162 -0.09 -24.42 3.59
C GLY A 162 0.35 -25.73 2.91
N LYS A 163 -0.41 -26.23 1.92
CA LYS A 163 -0.08 -27.43 1.13
C LYS A 163 0.41 -27.09 -0.28
N ALA A 164 0.37 -25.83 -0.68
CA ALA A 164 0.78 -25.40 -2.00
C ALA A 164 2.31 -25.39 -2.14
N ALA A 165 2.78 -25.40 -3.39
CA ALA A 165 4.21 -25.28 -3.71
C ALA A 165 4.80 -23.99 -3.14
N VAL A 166 5.92 -24.09 -2.43
CA VAL A 166 6.62 -22.95 -1.81
C VAL A 166 7.43 -22.20 -2.86
N ARG A 167 6.84 -21.16 -3.44
CA ARG A 167 7.49 -20.31 -4.46
C ARG A 167 8.42 -19.27 -3.85
N ARG A 168 8.17 -18.84 -2.60
CA ARG A 168 8.86 -17.77 -1.90
C ARG A 168 9.37 -18.31 -0.58
N ARG A 169 10.63 -18.66 -0.58
CA ARG A 169 11.34 -19.11 0.62
C ARG A 169 12.27 -18.01 1.09
N ALA A 170 12.13 -17.62 2.34
CA ALA A 170 12.94 -16.58 2.92
C ALA A 170 13.99 -17.15 3.86
N GLN A 171 15.08 -16.39 4.01
CA GLN A 171 16.06 -16.55 5.07
C GLN A 171 16.26 -15.22 5.78
N LEU A 172 16.43 -15.27 7.07
CA LEU A 172 16.73 -14.11 7.89
C LEU A 172 18.22 -13.80 7.82
N ALA A 173 18.57 -12.52 7.65
CA ALA A 173 19.94 -12.06 7.63
C ALA A 173 20.17 -11.00 8.70
N PRO A 174 21.27 -11.07 9.46
CA PRO A 174 21.61 -10.02 10.40
C PRO A 174 21.87 -8.71 9.66
N LEU A 175 21.47 -7.61 10.27
CA LEU A 175 21.78 -6.26 9.81
C LEU A 175 22.33 -5.48 11.01
N ALA A 176 23.55 -4.96 10.89
CA ALA A 176 24.20 -4.19 11.92
C ALA A 176 24.93 -2.98 11.31
N ALA A 177 25.12 -1.96 12.14
CA ALA A 177 25.96 -0.82 11.82
C ALA A 177 26.87 -0.51 13.01
N SER A 178 28.11 -0.15 12.72
CA SER A 178 29.12 0.20 13.72
C SER A 178 28.94 1.61 14.29
N SER A 179 28.16 2.44 13.61
CA SER A 179 27.94 3.85 13.89
C SER A 179 26.45 4.20 13.85
N ARG A 180 26.10 5.38 14.39
CA ARG A 180 24.77 5.99 14.27
C ARG A 180 24.72 7.11 13.24
N ARG A 181 25.85 7.40 12.58
CA ARG A 181 25.90 8.41 11.51
C ARG A 181 25.28 7.84 10.25
N ARG A 182 24.32 8.55 9.67
CA ARG A 182 23.51 8.06 8.56
C ARG A 182 24.35 7.64 7.35
N GLU A 183 25.37 8.41 6.99
CA GLU A 183 26.27 8.10 5.87
C GLU A 183 27.06 6.79 6.09
N GLU A 184 27.51 6.56 7.32
CA GLU A 184 28.23 5.33 7.70
C GLU A 184 27.27 4.13 7.71
N ILE A 185 26.04 4.30 8.28
CA ILE A 185 24.99 3.29 8.19
C ILE A 185 24.67 2.97 6.73
N ALA A 186 24.52 3.98 5.86
CA ALA A 186 24.19 3.76 4.45
C ALA A 186 25.30 2.98 3.72
N SER A 187 26.56 3.26 4.03
CA SER A 187 27.71 2.56 3.44
C SER A 187 27.76 1.10 3.89
N GLU A 188 27.61 0.84 5.19
CA GLU A 188 27.60 -0.52 5.75
C GLU A 188 26.37 -1.32 5.29
N PHE A 189 25.22 -0.67 5.24
CA PHE A 189 23.97 -1.25 4.70
C PHE A 189 24.16 -1.65 3.23
N ALA A 190 24.70 -0.75 2.40
CA ALA A 190 24.96 -1.01 0.99
C ALA A 190 25.90 -2.22 0.81
N ALA A 191 26.97 -2.33 1.61
CA ALA A 191 27.89 -3.45 1.54
C ALA A 191 27.21 -4.78 1.91
N GLN A 192 26.39 -4.80 2.98
CA GLN A 192 25.68 -5.99 3.42
C GLN A 192 24.64 -6.46 2.39
N VAL A 193 23.79 -5.57 1.89
CA VAL A 193 22.76 -5.94 0.90
C VAL A 193 23.37 -6.40 -0.42
N MET A 194 24.53 -5.83 -0.83
CA MET A 194 25.26 -6.30 -2.00
C MET A 194 25.88 -7.69 -1.80
N GLY A 195 26.33 -8.00 -0.59
CA GLY A 195 26.76 -9.36 -0.24
C GLY A 195 25.63 -10.36 -0.47
N HIS A 196 24.47 -10.11 0.11
CA HIS A 196 23.28 -10.96 -0.08
C HIS A 196 22.80 -11.02 -1.55
N ALA A 197 22.85 -9.90 -2.28
CA ALA A 197 22.48 -9.87 -3.69
C ALA A 197 23.39 -10.77 -4.54
N ARG A 198 24.69 -10.82 -4.25
CA ARG A 198 25.65 -11.71 -4.93
C ARG A 198 25.38 -13.18 -4.61
N ASP A 199 25.06 -13.50 -3.35
CA ASP A 199 24.73 -14.86 -2.95
C ASP A 199 23.45 -15.35 -3.66
N LEU A 200 22.39 -14.51 -3.66
CA LEU A 200 21.14 -14.80 -4.37
C LEU A 200 21.34 -14.89 -5.89
N HIS A 201 22.18 -14.04 -6.47
CA HIS A 201 22.53 -14.13 -7.89
C HIS A 201 23.16 -15.48 -8.24
N ARG A 202 24.12 -15.97 -7.43
CA ARG A 202 24.76 -17.27 -7.66
C ARG A 202 23.77 -18.43 -7.70
N GLU A 203 22.69 -18.33 -6.91
CA GLU A 203 21.70 -19.40 -6.78
C GLU A 203 20.52 -19.29 -7.75
N HIS A 204 20.20 -18.06 -8.21
CA HIS A 204 18.95 -17.78 -8.95
C HIS A 204 19.16 -17.09 -10.30
N HIS A 205 20.36 -17.16 -10.87
CA HIS A 205 20.62 -16.63 -12.21
C HIS A 205 20.04 -17.51 -13.33
N THR A 206 19.83 -16.92 -14.48
CA THR A 206 19.55 -17.59 -15.75
C THR A 206 20.75 -17.37 -16.68
N VAL A 207 21.13 -18.38 -17.43
CA VAL A 207 22.22 -18.26 -18.42
C VAL A 207 21.67 -17.63 -19.69
N ASP A 208 22.27 -16.55 -20.14
CA ASP A 208 21.99 -15.93 -21.44
C ASP A 208 22.41 -16.88 -22.57
N PRO A 209 21.50 -17.26 -23.47
CA PRO A 209 21.81 -18.26 -24.51
C PRO A 209 22.85 -17.79 -25.53
N ASP A 210 22.97 -16.48 -25.74
CA ASP A 210 23.84 -15.93 -26.79
C ASP A 210 25.28 -15.73 -26.30
N THR A 211 25.47 -15.32 -25.04
CA THR A 211 26.79 -15.01 -24.48
C THR A 211 27.29 -15.99 -23.43
N GLY A 212 26.43 -16.85 -22.92
CA GLY A 212 26.76 -17.77 -21.82
C GLY A 212 26.89 -17.08 -20.46
N LYS A 213 26.58 -15.78 -20.35
CA LYS A 213 26.67 -15.02 -19.10
C LYS A 213 25.56 -15.40 -18.13
N ARG A 214 25.89 -15.35 -16.84
CA ARG A 214 24.92 -15.57 -15.76
C ARG A 214 24.22 -14.24 -15.48
N VAL A 215 22.90 -14.20 -15.63
CA VAL A 215 22.09 -13.00 -15.52
C VAL A 215 21.00 -13.19 -14.48
N SER A 216 20.80 -12.22 -13.59
CA SER A 216 19.64 -12.19 -12.70
C SER A 216 19.04 -10.79 -12.57
N PHE A 217 17.74 -10.75 -12.28
CA PHE A 217 16.95 -9.54 -12.05
C PHE A 217 16.46 -9.57 -10.61
N GLY A 218 17.10 -8.78 -9.75
CA GLY A 218 16.83 -8.75 -8.33
C GLY A 218 16.21 -7.44 -7.86
N LEU A 219 15.58 -7.49 -6.69
CA LEU A 219 15.02 -6.34 -6.00
C LEU A 219 15.72 -6.16 -4.66
N ILE A 220 16.21 -4.95 -4.40
CA ILE A 220 16.55 -4.49 -3.05
C ILE A 220 15.47 -3.51 -2.64
N ARG A 221 14.63 -3.89 -1.69
CA ARG A 221 13.51 -3.07 -1.25
C ARG A 221 13.83 -2.37 0.05
N MET A 222 13.74 -1.05 0.05
CA MET A 222 13.87 -0.20 1.23
C MET A 222 12.54 0.40 1.66
N ALA A 223 12.32 0.54 2.97
CA ALA A 223 11.06 1.02 3.52
C ALA A 223 10.79 2.51 3.23
N ASN A 224 11.83 3.32 3.15
CA ASN A 224 11.73 4.77 3.03
C ASN A 224 12.65 5.32 1.95
N ILE A 225 12.22 6.42 1.30
CA ILE A 225 12.92 7.01 0.15
C ILE A 225 14.23 7.70 0.57
N GLU A 226 14.23 8.42 1.69
CA GLU A 226 15.41 9.16 2.12
C GLU A 226 16.63 8.23 2.36
N PRO A 227 16.51 7.13 3.18
CA PRO A 227 17.59 6.15 3.29
C PRO A 227 17.92 5.45 1.96
N LEU A 228 16.92 5.22 1.10
CA LEU A 228 17.12 4.60 -0.21
C LEU A 228 18.09 5.43 -1.07
N VAL A 229 17.94 6.75 -1.08
CA VAL A 229 18.84 7.65 -1.83
C VAL A 229 20.26 7.57 -1.28
N GLU A 230 20.44 7.59 0.04
CA GLU A 230 21.73 7.47 0.70
C GLU A 230 22.43 6.13 0.36
N VAL A 231 21.68 5.03 0.40
CA VAL A 231 22.16 3.69 0.03
C VAL A 231 22.48 3.61 -1.46
N ALA A 232 21.68 4.23 -2.34
CA ALA A 232 21.95 4.30 -3.77
C ALA A 232 23.31 4.96 -4.04
N LEU A 233 23.57 6.10 -3.40
CA LEU A 233 24.84 6.81 -3.53
C LEU A 233 26.03 5.97 -3.02
N ALA A 234 25.84 5.23 -1.92
CA ALA A 234 26.85 4.32 -1.39
C ALA A 234 27.12 3.15 -2.35
N LEU A 235 26.09 2.57 -2.96
CA LEU A 235 26.23 1.51 -3.97
C LEU A 235 27.01 1.98 -5.22
N TYR A 236 26.73 3.20 -5.71
CA TYR A 236 27.48 3.77 -6.83
C TYR A 236 28.95 4.01 -6.48
N LYS A 237 29.28 4.38 -5.25
CA LYS A 237 30.66 4.59 -4.79
C LYS A 237 31.41 3.28 -4.54
N GLY A 238 30.68 2.21 -4.14
CA GLY A 238 31.29 0.96 -3.70
C GLY A 238 31.94 0.12 -4.79
N GLY A 239 31.65 0.41 -6.06
CA GLY A 239 32.20 -0.34 -7.20
C GLY A 239 31.71 -1.79 -7.30
N ALA A 240 32.07 -2.48 -8.38
CA ALA A 240 31.83 -3.89 -8.60
C ALA A 240 33.13 -4.69 -8.47
N ASN A 241 33.01 -6.00 -8.22
CA ASN A 241 34.15 -6.92 -8.31
C ASN A 241 34.53 -7.11 -9.79
N SER A 242 35.75 -7.59 -10.05
CA SER A 242 36.31 -7.72 -11.40
C SER A 242 35.56 -8.72 -12.31
N ASP A 243 34.79 -9.64 -11.73
CA ASP A 243 34.05 -10.68 -12.42
C ASP A 243 32.52 -10.45 -12.50
N GLN A 244 32.05 -9.33 -11.92
CA GLN A 244 30.64 -9.00 -11.83
C GLN A 244 30.36 -7.58 -12.29
N HIS A 245 29.29 -7.41 -13.07
CA HIS A 245 28.76 -6.09 -13.40
C HIS A 245 27.37 -5.90 -12.81
N VAL A 246 27.18 -4.77 -12.12
CA VAL A 246 25.90 -4.40 -11.49
C VAL A 246 25.22 -3.31 -12.30
N HIS A 247 24.02 -3.60 -12.80
CA HIS A 247 23.14 -2.65 -13.45
C HIS A 247 22.11 -2.17 -12.42
N LEU A 248 22.31 -0.98 -11.86
CA LEU A 248 21.46 -0.44 -10.81
C LEU A 248 20.39 0.49 -11.39
N CYS A 249 19.13 0.22 -11.05
CA CYS A 249 17.99 1.08 -11.31
C CYS A 249 17.39 1.54 -9.97
N VAL A 250 17.39 2.83 -9.70
CA VAL A 250 16.78 3.42 -8.51
C VAL A 250 15.33 3.79 -8.84
N TYR A 251 14.35 3.25 -8.04
CA TYR A 251 12.95 3.45 -8.34
C TYR A 251 12.13 3.83 -7.08
N HIS A 252 11.59 5.04 -7.07
CA HIS A 252 10.75 5.57 -5.99
C HIS A 252 9.72 6.60 -6.49
N SER A 253 8.73 6.93 -5.67
CA SER A 253 7.62 7.80 -6.05
C SER A 253 7.99 9.28 -6.19
N GLN A 254 9.13 9.72 -5.70
CA GLN A 254 9.59 11.13 -5.77
C GLN A 254 10.39 11.45 -7.04
N HIS A 255 10.58 10.50 -7.96
CA HIS A 255 11.09 10.85 -9.27
C HIS A 255 10.14 11.80 -10.00
N PRO A 256 10.65 12.77 -10.79
CA PRO A 256 9.83 13.53 -11.72
C PRO A 256 8.98 12.60 -12.58
N LEU A 257 7.72 12.97 -12.82
CA LEU A 257 6.73 12.09 -13.46
C LEU A 257 7.22 11.51 -14.80
N LEU A 258 7.88 12.32 -15.62
CA LEU A 258 8.44 11.88 -16.91
C LEU A 258 9.48 10.76 -16.73
N ILE A 259 10.42 10.95 -15.80
CA ILE A 259 11.49 9.96 -15.52
C ILE A 259 10.87 8.70 -14.92
N ARG A 260 9.94 8.87 -13.98
CA ARG A 260 9.24 7.76 -13.34
C ARG A 260 8.49 6.92 -14.37
N SER A 261 7.74 7.55 -15.27
CA SER A 261 7.01 6.87 -16.33
C SER A 261 7.93 6.08 -17.28
N ALA A 262 9.10 6.64 -17.60
CA ALA A 262 10.09 5.95 -18.43
C ALA A 262 10.69 4.74 -17.71
N ILE A 263 11.02 4.87 -16.41
CA ILE A 263 11.50 3.75 -15.58
C ILE A 263 10.43 2.65 -15.52
N GLU A 264 9.19 3.02 -15.24
CA GLU A 264 8.06 2.09 -15.14
C GLU A 264 7.86 1.31 -16.44
N ALA A 265 7.84 2.00 -17.58
CA ALA A 265 7.68 1.35 -18.88
C ALA A 265 8.79 0.32 -19.18
N ARG A 266 10.03 0.63 -18.79
CA ARG A 266 11.16 -0.30 -18.97
C ARG A 266 11.10 -1.48 -18.01
N LEU A 267 10.74 -1.26 -16.74
CA LEU A 267 10.58 -2.33 -15.76
C LEU A 267 9.42 -3.25 -16.13
N ASP A 268 8.30 -2.70 -16.59
CA ASP A 268 7.15 -3.50 -17.05
C ASP A 268 7.51 -4.42 -18.23
N GLN A 269 8.42 -3.98 -19.11
CA GLN A 269 8.92 -4.80 -20.22
C GLN A 269 9.93 -5.85 -19.75
N ALA A 270 10.93 -5.45 -18.96
CA ALA A 270 12.03 -6.32 -18.54
C ALA A 270 11.60 -7.38 -17.51
N LEU A 271 10.62 -7.06 -16.67
CA LEU A 271 10.14 -7.92 -15.59
C LEU A 271 8.85 -8.68 -15.92
N ASN A 272 8.32 -8.54 -17.13
CA ASN A 272 7.32 -9.46 -17.64
C ASN A 272 8.01 -10.76 -18.08
N ARG A 273 8.06 -11.72 -17.17
CA ARG A 273 8.81 -12.97 -17.31
C ARG A 273 7.89 -14.16 -17.60
N ARG A 274 6.72 -13.96 -18.22
CA ARG A 274 5.85 -15.05 -18.71
C ARG A 274 6.55 -15.91 -19.75
N ASP A 275 7.32 -15.29 -20.66
CA ASP A 275 8.39 -15.93 -21.41
C ASP A 275 9.73 -15.57 -20.76
N ALA A 276 10.34 -16.52 -20.07
CA ALA A 276 11.58 -16.30 -19.32
C ALA A 276 12.75 -15.83 -20.20
N MET A 277 12.71 -16.18 -21.50
CA MET A 277 13.80 -15.84 -22.45
C MET A 277 13.55 -14.53 -23.20
N ALA A 278 12.33 -13.97 -23.13
CA ALA A 278 12.00 -12.74 -23.84
C ALA A 278 12.86 -11.54 -23.39
N VAL A 279 13.23 -11.48 -22.14
CA VAL A 279 14.04 -10.39 -21.58
C VAL A 279 15.41 -10.27 -22.26
N PHE A 280 16.03 -11.39 -22.68
CA PHE A 280 17.33 -11.38 -23.35
C PHE A 280 17.26 -10.83 -24.79
N ARG A 281 16.07 -10.74 -25.38
CA ARG A 281 15.81 -10.16 -26.70
C ARG A 281 15.49 -8.67 -26.67
N LEU A 282 15.32 -8.07 -25.48
CA LEU A 282 15.08 -6.63 -25.35
C LEU A 282 16.36 -5.86 -25.75
N PRO A 283 16.24 -4.87 -26.67
CA PRO A 283 17.41 -4.19 -27.23
C PRO A 283 18.34 -3.58 -26.19
N ASP A 284 17.79 -2.96 -25.16
CA ASP A 284 18.59 -2.32 -24.11
C ASP A 284 19.26 -3.32 -23.15
N ILE A 285 18.64 -4.46 -22.89
CA ILE A 285 19.24 -5.55 -22.11
C ILE A 285 20.35 -6.20 -22.96
N ARG A 286 20.06 -6.52 -24.23
CA ARG A 286 21.05 -7.09 -25.14
C ARG A 286 22.28 -6.21 -25.28
N GLN A 287 22.09 -4.90 -25.54
CA GLN A 287 23.19 -3.95 -25.64
C GLN A 287 24.08 -3.94 -24.39
N ARG A 288 23.47 -4.02 -23.19
CA ARG A 288 24.23 -4.04 -21.92
C ARG A 288 25.02 -5.34 -21.76
N LEU A 289 24.41 -6.48 -22.10
CA LEU A 289 25.06 -7.77 -22.01
C LEU A 289 26.24 -7.87 -22.99
N ASP A 290 26.12 -7.32 -24.21
CA ASP A 290 27.18 -7.32 -25.21
C ASP A 290 28.32 -6.35 -24.89
N ALA A 291 27.99 -5.21 -24.28
CA ALA A 291 28.97 -4.16 -23.95
C ALA A 291 29.87 -4.49 -22.73
N ARG A 292 29.52 -5.46 -21.91
CA ARG A 292 30.21 -5.75 -20.63
C ARG A 292 30.87 -7.12 -20.69
N PRO A 293 32.18 -7.22 -20.43
CA PRO A 293 32.90 -8.50 -20.52
C PRO A 293 32.64 -9.44 -19.33
N GLU A 294 32.19 -8.93 -18.18
CA GLU A 294 32.06 -9.69 -16.95
C GLU A 294 31.08 -10.86 -17.11
N PRO A 295 31.39 -12.06 -16.59
CA PRO A 295 30.53 -13.24 -16.74
C PRO A 295 29.24 -13.18 -15.92
N ASP A 296 29.25 -12.39 -14.82
CA ASP A 296 28.08 -12.19 -13.97
C ASP A 296 27.46 -10.82 -14.22
N GLN A 297 26.21 -10.80 -14.65
CA GLN A 297 25.45 -9.59 -14.93
C GLN A 297 24.26 -9.49 -13.97
N ILE A 298 24.32 -8.58 -13.02
CA ILE A 298 23.34 -8.47 -11.94
C ILE A 298 22.49 -7.21 -12.16
N PHE A 299 21.24 -7.37 -12.60
CA PHE A 299 20.29 -6.26 -12.71
C PHE A 299 19.58 -6.09 -11.39
N ILE A 300 19.73 -4.93 -10.76
CA ILE A 300 19.15 -4.62 -9.44
C ILE A 300 18.21 -3.43 -9.56
N VAL A 301 16.97 -3.61 -9.12
CA VAL A 301 16.08 -2.50 -8.80
C VAL A 301 16.23 -2.19 -7.31
N LEU A 302 16.75 -1.01 -6.98
CA LEU A 302 16.70 -0.48 -5.62
C LEU A 302 15.42 0.33 -5.48
N GLY A 303 14.43 -0.22 -4.80
CA GLY A 303 13.07 0.30 -4.82
C GLY A 303 12.50 0.65 -3.46
N SER A 304 11.61 1.64 -3.44
CA SER A 304 10.71 1.95 -2.32
C SER A 304 9.44 1.09 -2.40
N PRO A 305 8.47 1.21 -1.46
CA PRO A 305 7.20 0.47 -1.52
C PRO A 305 6.41 0.61 -2.84
N VAL A 306 6.74 1.55 -3.70
CA VAL A 306 6.18 1.65 -5.05
C VAL A 306 6.39 0.38 -5.90
N THR A 307 7.35 -0.47 -5.54
CA THR A 307 7.61 -1.77 -6.19
C THR A 307 6.64 -2.87 -5.76
N GLU A 308 5.85 -2.65 -4.71
CA GLU A 308 4.94 -3.64 -4.14
C GLU A 308 3.56 -3.62 -4.80
N VAL A 309 3.11 -2.45 -5.24
CA VAL A 309 1.71 -2.18 -5.63
C VAL A 309 1.57 -1.94 -7.14
N GLY A 310 0.49 -2.47 -7.74
CA GLY A 310 0.04 -2.12 -9.08
C GLY A 310 0.95 -2.55 -10.23
N ARG A 311 1.93 -3.46 -10.00
CA ARG A 311 2.88 -3.91 -11.02
C ARG A 311 2.88 -5.42 -11.18
N ASP A 312 3.01 -5.87 -12.43
CA ASP A 312 3.10 -7.28 -12.78
C ASP A 312 4.56 -7.72 -12.97
N HIS A 313 5.43 -7.31 -12.03
CA HIS A 313 6.86 -7.60 -12.05
C HIS A 313 7.15 -9.01 -11.53
N ASP A 314 8.14 -9.68 -12.13
CA ASP A 314 8.67 -10.98 -11.72
C ASP A 314 10.19 -10.91 -11.53
N TYR A 315 10.63 -10.71 -10.29
CA TYR A 315 12.03 -10.75 -9.91
C TYR A 315 12.52 -12.19 -9.68
N ASP A 316 13.81 -12.44 -9.88
CA ASP A 316 14.43 -13.73 -9.55
C ASP A 316 14.57 -13.91 -8.04
N TRP A 317 14.92 -12.82 -7.35
CA TRP A 317 15.17 -12.77 -5.91
C TRP A 317 14.93 -11.36 -5.34
N ALA A 318 14.84 -11.27 -4.00
CA ALA A 318 14.83 -9.96 -3.34
C ALA A 318 15.58 -9.95 -2.01
N VAL A 319 16.18 -8.79 -1.68
CA VAL A 319 16.65 -8.41 -0.35
C VAL A 319 15.71 -7.36 0.22
N VAL A 320 15.17 -7.60 1.40
CA VAL A 320 14.02 -6.86 1.91
C VAL A 320 14.33 -6.22 3.25
N GLU A 321 14.29 -4.90 3.29
CA GLU A 321 14.22 -4.15 4.54
C GLU A 321 12.81 -4.24 5.12
N PRO A 322 12.60 -4.73 6.36
CA PRO A 322 11.26 -4.94 6.91
C PRO A 322 10.57 -3.64 7.31
N SER A 323 9.24 -3.62 7.13
CA SER A 323 8.38 -2.54 7.59
C SER A 323 7.03 -3.01 8.12
N SER A 324 6.44 -4.05 7.53
CA SER A 324 5.18 -4.68 7.94
C SER A 324 5.06 -6.05 7.30
N MET A 325 4.22 -6.91 7.86
CA MET A 325 3.92 -8.21 7.23
C MET A 325 3.16 -8.02 5.90
N ARG A 326 2.26 -7.05 5.82
CA ARG A 326 1.61 -6.64 4.57
C ARG A 326 2.63 -6.41 3.46
N SER A 327 3.61 -5.56 3.73
CA SER A 327 4.65 -5.18 2.77
C SER A 327 5.53 -6.38 2.38
N LEU A 328 5.89 -7.24 3.35
CA LEU A 328 6.64 -8.46 3.07
C LEU A 328 5.89 -9.39 2.11
N ILE A 329 4.61 -9.62 2.33
CA ILE A 329 3.77 -10.50 1.50
C ILE A 329 3.59 -9.92 0.10
N GLN A 330 3.28 -8.64 -0.02
CA GLN A 330 3.07 -7.97 -1.31
C GLN A 330 4.33 -8.00 -2.17
N LEU A 331 5.47 -7.69 -1.56
CA LEU A 331 6.77 -7.75 -2.22
C LEU A 331 7.13 -9.19 -2.61
N ALA A 332 6.99 -10.15 -1.71
CA ALA A 332 7.23 -11.55 -2.01
C ALA A 332 6.39 -12.02 -3.20
N GLY A 333 5.17 -11.51 -3.34
CA GLY A 333 4.31 -11.72 -4.49
C GLY A 333 4.91 -11.27 -5.83
N ARG A 334 5.98 -10.45 -5.84
CA ARG A 334 6.71 -10.01 -7.03
C ARG A 334 7.93 -10.89 -7.36
N VAL A 335 8.28 -11.83 -6.47
CA VAL A 335 9.36 -12.80 -6.71
C VAL A 335 8.77 -14.10 -7.24
N ARG A 336 9.29 -14.60 -8.36
CA ARG A 336 8.79 -15.78 -9.09
C ARG A 336 7.28 -15.73 -9.35
N ARG A 337 6.78 -14.56 -9.74
CA ARG A 337 5.36 -14.31 -9.92
C ARG A 337 4.75 -15.13 -11.06
N HIS A 338 5.46 -15.18 -12.19
CA HIS A 338 5.01 -15.89 -13.40
C HIS A 338 5.55 -17.32 -13.51
N ARG A 339 6.31 -17.77 -12.51
CA ARG A 339 6.99 -19.08 -12.53
C ARG A 339 6.41 -20.01 -11.50
N ASP A 340 5.98 -21.16 -11.94
CA ASP A 340 5.41 -22.22 -11.10
C ASP A 340 6.48 -23.12 -10.46
N GLY A 341 6.05 -23.93 -9.49
CA GLY A 341 6.87 -24.94 -8.82
C GLY A 341 7.57 -24.44 -7.55
N ASP A 342 8.08 -25.40 -6.79
CA ASP A 342 8.82 -25.16 -5.55
C ASP A 342 10.13 -24.45 -5.79
N CYS A 343 10.49 -23.59 -4.84
CA CYS A 343 11.82 -23.01 -4.71
C CYS A 343 12.56 -23.74 -3.60
N ALA A 344 13.54 -24.57 -3.96
CA ALA A 344 14.29 -25.39 -2.99
C ALA A 344 15.20 -24.54 -2.09
N ARG A 345 15.72 -23.40 -2.62
CA ARG A 345 16.60 -22.49 -1.89
C ARG A 345 15.90 -21.17 -1.60
N ALA A 346 16.37 -20.46 -0.58
CA ALA A 346 15.84 -19.14 -0.27
C ALA A 346 16.05 -18.17 -1.44
N ASN A 347 14.97 -17.53 -1.90
CA ASN A 347 14.99 -16.49 -2.91
C ASN A 347 14.60 -15.11 -2.35
N LEU A 348 14.37 -15.04 -1.05
CA LEU A 348 14.16 -13.82 -0.29
C LEU A 348 15.18 -13.77 0.85
N VAL A 349 15.83 -12.64 1.04
CA VAL A 349 16.61 -12.33 2.24
C VAL A 349 15.88 -11.24 3.00
N LEU A 350 15.40 -11.57 4.20
CA LEU A 350 14.78 -10.62 5.11
C LEU A 350 15.86 -10.08 6.04
N LEU A 351 16.09 -8.77 6.00
CA LEU A 351 16.98 -8.13 6.96
C LEU A 351 16.34 -8.16 8.37
N ASN A 352 17.09 -8.51 9.38
CA ASN A 352 16.54 -8.71 10.72
C ASN A 352 16.02 -7.42 11.37
N THR A 353 16.45 -6.26 10.90
CA THR A 353 15.95 -4.95 11.30
C THR A 353 15.97 -3.98 10.12
N ASN A 354 15.69 -2.70 10.36
CA ASN A 354 15.66 -1.69 9.30
C ASN A 354 16.62 -0.52 9.59
N PHE A 355 16.88 0.29 8.56
CA PHE A 355 17.74 1.46 8.61
C PHE A 355 17.31 2.45 9.71
N ARG A 356 16.00 2.63 9.88
CA ARG A 356 15.48 3.56 10.88
C ARG A 356 15.82 3.15 12.29
N HIS A 357 15.74 1.86 12.62
CA HIS A 357 16.15 1.35 13.92
C HIS A 357 17.65 1.52 14.15
N LEU A 358 18.48 1.29 13.14
CA LEU A 358 19.93 1.51 13.25
C LEU A 358 20.26 2.97 13.57
N ALA A 359 19.55 3.91 12.92
CA ALA A 359 19.75 5.34 13.12
C ALA A 359 19.12 5.85 14.43
N GLN A 360 17.98 5.29 14.85
CA GLN A 360 17.19 5.72 16.01
C GLN A 360 16.66 4.50 16.80
N PRO A 361 17.47 3.83 17.61
CA PRO A 361 17.10 2.58 18.26
C PRO A 361 15.92 2.66 19.25
N GLU A 362 15.69 3.82 19.87
CA GLU A 362 14.66 3.99 20.90
C GLU A 362 13.27 4.41 20.35
N GLY A 363 13.17 4.67 19.07
CA GLY A 363 11.94 5.10 18.41
C GLY A 363 11.21 3.98 17.70
N PRO A 364 9.96 4.23 17.28
CA PRO A 364 9.25 3.30 16.42
C PRO A 364 9.95 3.21 15.05
N ALA A 365 10.19 1.99 14.58
CA ALA A 365 10.95 1.73 13.36
C ALA A 365 10.07 1.22 12.21
N PHE A 366 9.03 0.43 12.51
CA PHE A 366 8.14 -0.17 11.52
C PHE A 366 6.86 0.65 11.29
N CYS A 367 7.03 1.96 10.98
CA CYS A 367 5.95 2.94 10.97
C CYS A 367 5.25 3.10 9.62
N ARG A 368 6.02 3.18 8.51
CA ARG A 368 5.51 3.43 7.15
C ARG A 368 6.43 2.77 6.13
N PRO A 369 5.89 1.93 5.27
CA PRO A 369 4.54 1.36 5.27
C PRO A 369 4.39 0.29 6.36
N GLY A 370 3.99 0.68 7.56
CA GLY A 370 3.87 -0.20 8.71
C GLY A 370 2.88 0.32 9.74
N PHE A 371 2.70 -0.45 10.79
CA PHE A 371 1.64 -0.22 11.76
C PHE A 371 2.18 0.19 13.14
N GLU A 372 3.49 0.31 13.30
CA GLU A 372 4.08 0.71 14.57
C GLU A 372 3.83 2.19 14.88
N GLY A 373 3.63 2.49 16.14
CA GLY A 373 3.41 3.84 16.66
C GLY A 373 4.02 4.02 18.04
N ARG A 374 3.69 5.10 18.71
CA ARG A 374 4.11 5.37 20.08
C ARG A 374 3.16 4.72 21.10
N GLY A 375 3.57 4.65 22.36
CA GLY A 375 2.75 4.14 23.47
C GLY A 375 2.46 2.65 23.33
N ASP A 376 1.18 2.28 23.37
CA ASP A 376 0.72 0.89 23.31
C ASP A 376 1.06 0.18 21.98
N TRP A 377 1.38 0.94 20.95
CA TRP A 377 1.73 0.47 19.63
C TRP A 377 3.24 0.41 19.35
N LEU A 378 4.07 0.65 20.36
CA LEU A 378 5.51 0.51 20.25
C LEU A 378 5.91 -0.95 20.50
N LEU A 379 6.61 -1.54 19.57
CA LEU A 379 7.14 -2.90 19.66
C LEU A 379 8.22 -2.99 20.75
N ARG A 380 8.30 -4.14 21.43
CA ARG A 380 9.33 -4.41 22.45
C ARG A 380 10.69 -4.74 21.85
N SER A 381 10.70 -5.21 20.62
CA SER A 381 11.89 -5.53 19.86
C SER A 381 11.73 -4.99 18.43
N HIS A 382 12.85 -4.70 17.77
CA HIS A 382 12.89 -4.36 16.36
C HIS A 382 13.70 -5.38 15.55
N GLN A 383 13.77 -6.61 16.05
CA GLN A 383 14.41 -7.74 15.39
C GLN A 383 13.33 -8.70 14.88
N LEU A 384 13.30 -8.96 13.56
CA LEU A 384 12.31 -9.86 12.96
C LEU A 384 12.34 -11.26 13.55
N GLU A 385 13.52 -11.72 13.98
CA GLU A 385 13.71 -13.02 14.63
C GLU A 385 12.79 -13.20 15.84
N THR A 386 12.53 -12.12 16.59
CA THR A 386 11.64 -12.13 17.77
C THR A 386 10.21 -11.76 17.45
N LEU A 387 9.98 -11.05 16.34
CA LEU A 387 8.66 -10.49 15.95
C LEU A 387 7.85 -11.41 15.05
N LEU A 388 8.48 -12.37 14.38
CA LEU A 388 7.85 -13.32 13.48
C LEU A 388 8.09 -14.75 13.96
N GLY A 389 7.07 -15.58 13.86
CA GLY A 389 7.18 -17.03 14.03
C GLY A 389 8.07 -17.66 12.95
N GLU A 390 8.56 -18.86 13.18
CA GLU A 390 9.45 -19.57 12.26
C GLU A 390 8.81 -19.75 10.88
N GLU A 391 7.56 -20.23 10.81
CA GLU A 391 6.82 -20.35 9.54
C GLU A 391 6.63 -19.01 8.83
N GLU A 392 6.34 -17.93 9.58
CA GLU A 392 6.10 -16.59 9.05
C GLU A 392 7.35 -15.95 8.42
N ARG A 393 8.55 -16.40 8.81
CA ARG A 393 9.84 -15.91 8.29
C ARG A 393 10.50 -16.82 7.27
N GLU A 394 10.05 -18.09 7.14
CA GLU A 394 10.58 -19.03 6.17
C GLU A 394 9.76 -19.08 4.89
N VAL A 395 8.43 -19.02 5.01
CA VAL A 395 7.50 -19.08 3.88
C VAL A 395 6.62 -17.85 3.88
N ILE A 396 6.82 -16.98 2.90
CA ILE A 396 6.08 -15.73 2.80
C ILE A 396 4.85 -15.91 1.91
N ASP A 397 3.68 -15.99 2.55
CA ASP A 397 2.37 -16.12 1.90
C ASP A 397 1.27 -15.32 2.61
N ALA A 398 0.03 -15.42 2.15
CA ALA A 398 -1.09 -14.63 2.65
C ALA A 398 -1.63 -15.06 4.02
N ARG A 399 -1.28 -16.26 4.53
CA ARG A 399 -1.86 -16.84 5.77
C ARG A 399 -1.84 -15.90 6.98
N PRO A 400 -0.74 -15.22 7.31
CA PRO A 400 -0.70 -14.31 8.46
C PRO A 400 -1.63 -13.11 8.37
N ARG A 401 -2.07 -12.75 7.16
CA ARG A 401 -2.96 -11.60 6.93
C ARG A 401 -4.44 -12.00 6.92
N ILE A 402 -4.76 -13.14 6.32
CA ILE A 402 -6.16 -13.60 6.16
C ILE A 402 -6.71 -14.30 7.40
N LEU A 403 -5.84 -14.71 8.32
CA LEU A 403 -6.21 -15.27 9.61
C LEU A 403 -5.72 -14.39 10.75
N THR A 404 -6.47 -14.36 11.84
CA THR A 404 -6.08 -13.68 13.08
C THR A 404 -6.03 -14.67 14.24
N ARG A 405 -5.13 -14.44 15.19
CA ARG A 405 -5.05 -15.21 16.43
C ARG A 405 -6.09 -14.72 17.43
N PRO A 406 -6.61 -15.60 18.30
CA PRO A 406 -7.55 -15.19 19.35
C PRO A 406 -6.98 -14.14 20.30
N ASP A 407 -5.73 -14.35 20.73
CA ASP A 407 -5.03 -13.50 21.70
C ASP A 407 -3.92 -12.73 21.00
N LEU A 408 -4.20 -11.50 20.59
CA LEU A 408 -3.23 -10.63 19.93
C LEU A 408 -2.20 -10.06 20.92
N ARG A 409 -0.93 -10.10 20.54
CA ARG A 409 0.20 -9.52 21.28
C ARG A 409 0.88 -8.41 20.47
N PRO A 410 0.23 -7.24 20.34
CA PRO A 410 0.63 -6.19 19.39
C PRO A 410 2.02 -5.59 19.64
N ARG A 411 2.58 -5.79 20.84
CA ARG A 411 3.93 -5.32 21.19
C ARG A 411 5.02 -6.37 20.98
N GLU A 412 4.64 -7.61 20.69
CA GLU A 412 5.56 -8.77 20.62
C GLU A 412 5.58 -9.41 19.23
N SER A 413 4.60 -9.12 18.39
CA SER A 413 4.49 -9.68 17.04
C SER A 413 4.12 -8.60 16.03
N LEU A 414 4.82 -8.60 14.91
CA LEU A 414 4.57 -7.69 13.79
C LEU A 414 3.19 -7.96 13.16
N VAL A 415 2.81 -9.23 13.06
CA VAL A 415 1.50 -9.67 12.54
C VAL A 415 0.37 -9.22 13.47
N ASP A 416 0.52 -9.48 14.77
CA ASP A 416 -0.51 -9.13 15.75
C ASP A 416 -0.68 -7.62 15.90
N LEU A 417 0.40 -6.85 15.73
CA LEU A 417 0.35 -5.38 15.70
C LEU A 417 -0.57 -4.89 14.59
N GLU A 418 -0.42 -5.44 13.38
CA GLU A 418 -1.26 -5.07 12.23
C GLU A 418 -2.73 -5.41 12.48
N HIS A 419 -3.01 -6.63 12.92
CA HIS A 419 -4.38 -7.05 13.23
C HIS A 419 -5.02 -6.22 14.34
N ALA A 420 -4.29 -5.95 15.43
CA ALA A 420 -4.79 -5.16 16.54
C ALA A 420 -5.08 -3.70 16.14
N ARG A 421 -4.22 -3.10 15.31
CA ARG A 421 -4.42 -1.74 14.79
C ARG A 421 -5.64 -1.66 13.86
N LEU A 422 -5.79 -2.64 12.96
CA LEU A 422 -6.95 -2.73 12.09
C LEU A 422 -8.24 -2.99 12.87
N GLN A 423 -8.21 -3.89 13.85
CA GLN A 423 -9.35 -4.16 14.72
C GLN A 423 -9.81 -2.90 15.45
N ARG A 424 -8.87 -2.17 16.05
CA ARG A 424 -9.18 -0.91 16.74
C ARG A 424 -9.71 0.17 15.81
N CYS A 425 -9.21 0.22 14.59
CA CYS A 425 -9.66 1.21 13.61
C CYS A 425 -11.03 0.88 13.02
N MET A 426 -11.26 -0.39 12.67
CA MET A 426 -12.39 -0.78 11.82
C MET A 426 -13.58 -1.33 12.60
N VAL A 427 -13.35 -2.07 13.68
CA VAL A 427 -14.42 -2.77 14.41
C VAL A 427 -14.88 -1.95 15.60
N ALA A 428 -16.17 -1.68 15.67
CA ALA A 428 -16.77 -0.98 16.82
C ALA A 428 -16.52 -1.80 18.10
N PRO A 429 -16.10 -1.17 19.20
CA PRO A 429 -16.03 -1.87 20.46
C PRO A 429 -17.44 -2.34 20.84
N PRO A 430 -17.57 -3.48 21.55
CA PRO A 430 -18.86 -3.89 22.09
C PRO A 430 -19.44 -2.73 22.89
N ALA A 431 -20.74 -2.48 22.72
CA ALA A 431 -21.42 -1.41 23.42
C ALA A 431 -21.09 -1.56 24.92
N ALA A 432 -20.37 -0.60 25.48
CA ALA A 432 -20.16 -0.57 26.92
C ALA A 432 -21.54 -0.63 27.55
N ALA A 433 -21.80 -1.62 28.40
CA ALA A 433 -23.00 -1.63 29.21
C ALA A 433 -23.10 -0.22 29.81
N ALA A 434 -24.16 0.52 29.47
CA ALA A 434 -24.32 1.89 29.92
C ALA A 434 -24.03 1.87 31.43
N PRO A 435 -23.08 2.66 31.93
CA PRO A 435 -22.88 2.69 33.36
C PRO A 435 -24.21 3.09 33.94
N ASP A 436 -24.73 2.28 34.87
CA ASP A 436 -25.91 2.55 35.65
C ASP A 436 -25.63 3.77 36.56
N THR A 437 -25.25 4.88 35.94
CA THR A 437 -25.06 6.17 36.59
C THR A 437 -26.42 6.85 36.52
N ALA A 438 -27.20 6.62 37.54
CA ALA A 438 -28.21 7.59 37.97
C ALA A 438 -27.66 9.01 37.71
N ASP A 439 -28.46 9.84 37.05
CA ASP A 439 -28.19 11.24 36.72
C ASP A 439 -27.67 12.04 37.94
N VAL A 440 -26.39 11.96 38.17
CA VAL A 440 -25.71 12.98 39.01
C VAL A 440 -25.39 14.15 38.07
N PRO A 441 -26.01 15.31 38.23
CA PRO A 441 -25.76 16.46 37.37
C PRO A 441 -24.33 16.92 37.54
N LEU A 442 -23.47 16.60 36.57
CA LEU A 442 -22.10 17.06 36.54
C LEU A 442 -22.04 18.58 36.38
N THR A 443 -21.23 19.23 37.19
CA THR A 443 -20.95 20.66 37.06
C THR A 443 -20.27 20.97 35.70
N PRO A 444 -20.39 22.20 35.18
CA PRO A 444 -19.72 22.60 33.92
C PRO A 444 -18.20 22.33 33.92
N ARG A 445 -17.58 22.37 35.10
CA ARG A 445 -16.13 22.13 35.28
C ARG A 445 -15.79 20.67 35.21
N GLU A 446 -16.63 19.78 35.74
CA GLU A 446 -16.49 18.33 35.66
C GLU A 446 -16.80 17.84 34.26
N ARG A 447 -17.80 18.41 33.56
CA ARG A 447 -18.08 18.16 32.14
C ARG A 447 -16.90 18.50 31.26
N ASN A 448 -16.25 19.67 31.50
CA ASN A 448 -15.04 20.07 30.76
C ASN A 448 -13.82 19.23 31.10
N LYS A 449 -13.66 18.79 32.35
CA LYS A 449 -12.58 17.92 32.79
C LYS A 449 -12.76 16.51 32.21
N ARG A 450 -14.01 16.00 32.18
CA ARG A 450 -14.36 14.72 31.50
C ARG A 450 -14.15 14.81 29.99
N ARG A 451 -14.55 15.91 29.33
CA ARG A 451 -14.32 16.16 27.91
C ARG A 451 -12.83 16.32 27.54
N LYS A 452 -11.99 16.80 28.47
CA LYS A 452 -10.52 16.84 28.29
C LYS A 452 -9.84 15.54 28.64
N ALA A 453 -10.38 14.76 29.57
CA ALA A 453 -9.87 13.42 29.91
C ALA A 453 -10.36 12.36 28.91
N GLU A 454 -11.52 12.54 28.32
CA GLU A 454 -11.98 11.93 27.08
C GLU A 454 -11.34 12.68 25.89
N ALA A 455 -10.01 12.89 25.91
CA ALA A 455 -9.29 13.18 24.67
C ALA A 455 -9.70 12.11 23.67
N PRO A 456 -10.10 12.46 22.44
CA PRO A 456 -10.73 11.53 21.54
C PRO A 456 -9.79 10.33 21.37
N ALA A 457 -10.16 9.21 21.97
CA ALA A 457 -9.66 7.93 21.52
C ALA A 457 -9.79 8.01 20.00
N GLN A 458 -8.70 7.76 19.26
CA GLN A 458 -8.70 7.82 17.80
C GLN A 458 -10.00 7.25 17.32
N LEU A 459 -10.88 8.10 16.79
CA LEU A 459 -12.23 7.72 16.43
C LEU A 459 -12.05 6.70 15.30
N GLY A 460 -12.50 5.47 15.52
CA GLY A 460 -12.41 4.43 14.50
C GLY A 460 -13.28 4.77 13.28
N ALA A 461 -13.03 4.10 12.19
CA ALA A 461 -13.79 4.26 10.95
C ALA A 461 -15.29 4.02 11.15
N TYR A 462 -15.68 3.13 12.09
CA TYR A 462 -17.06 2.84 12.48
C TYR A 462 -17.80 4.04 13.07
N THR A 463 -17.10 5.01 13.66
CA THR A 463 -17.78 6.15 14.30
C THR A 463 -18.45 7.07 13.29
N TRP A 464 -18.02 6.99 12.03
CA TRP A 464 -18.60 7.80 10.99
C TRP A 464 -20.08 7.49 10.74
N TYR A 465 -20.49 6.23 10.69
CA TYR A 465 -21.87 5.80 10.52
C TYR A 465 -22.57 5.48 11.85
N GLY A 466 -21.82 5.20 12.90
CA GLY A 466 -22.34 4.88 14.24
C GLY A 466 -22.70 6.09 15.10
N LEU A 467 -22.43 7.33 14.66
CA LEU A 467 -22.80 8.53 15.41
C LEU A 467 -24.29 8.86 15.21
N PRO A 468 -25.10 8.87 16.29
CA PRO A 468 -26.56 8.90 16.18
C PRO A 468 -27.17 10.27 15.82
N ARG A 469 -26.41 11.29 15.42
CA ARG A 469 -26.94 12.66 15.29
C ARG A 469 -26.56 13.31 13.96
N ALA A 470 -27.56 13.40 13.08
CA ALA A 470 -27.54 14.41 12.03
C ALA A 470 -27.58 15.80 12.68
N SER A 471 -26.58 16.63 12.43
CA SER A 471 -26.61 18.03 12.79
C SER A 471 -27.48 18.79 11.79
N LEU A 472 -28.34 19.70 12.28
CA LEU A 472 -29.12 20.62 11.43
C LEU A 472 -28.24 21.56 10.59
N THR A 473 -26.95 21.60 10.84
CA THR A 473 -25.99 22.41 10.08
C THR A 473 -25.57 21.79 8.75
N ALA A 474 -26.02 20.57 8.43
CA ALA A 474 -25.59 19.79 7.27
C ALA A 474 -24.05 19.53 7.21
N VAL A 475 -23.32 19.84 8.26
CA VAL A 475 -21.90 19.53 8.41
C VAL A 475 -21.80 18.18 9.09
N LEU A 476 -21.19 17.21 8.41
CA LEU A 476 -20.94 15.91 9.02
C LEU A 476 -19.99 16.08 10.21
N PRO A 477 -20.26 15.41 11.35
CA PRO A 477 -19.45 15.54 12.58
C PRO A 477 -18.00 15.11 12.39
N GLN A 478 -17.74 14.29 11.38
CA GLN A 478 -16.40 13.85 10.98
C GLN A 478 -16.19 14.18 9.51
N GLN A 479 -15.48 15.25 9.26
CA GLN A 479 -14.98 15.62 7.94
C GLN A 479 -13.48 15.31 7.92
N GLN A 480 -13.14 14.08 7.58
CA GLN A 480 -11.77 13.71 7.31
C GLN A 480 -11.64 13.52 5.81
N PRO A 481 -10.83 14.34 5.12
CA PRO A 481 -10.56 14.11 3.70
C PRO A 481 -9.81 12.80 3.52
N PHE A 482 -9.94 12.20 2.36
CA PHE A 482 -9.28 10.91 2.04
C PHE A 482 -7.77 11.06 2.07
N ARG A 483 -7.16 12.06 1.77
CA ARG A 483 -5.71 12.32 1.94
C ARG A 483 -5.48 13.80 2.17
N GLU A 484 -4.84 14.14 3.27
CA GLU A 484 -4.18 15.43 3.42
C GLU A 484 -2.79 15.34 2.82
N ASP A 485 -2.70 15.60 1.51
CA ASP A 485 -1.40 15.71 0.84
C ASP A 485 -0.75 17.03 1.25
N THR A 486 0.11 16.96 2.24
CA THR A 486 0.93 18.09 2.69
C THR A 486 2.23 18.23 1.91
N THR A 487 2.47 17.34 0.95
CA THR A 487 3.70 17.33 0.15
C THR A 487 3.73 18.53 -0.78
N LYS A 488 4.74 19.36 -0.64
CA LYS A 488 4.97 20.44 -1.61
C LYS A 488 5.31 19.84 -2.95
N ARG A 489 4.49 20.13 -3.94
CA ARG A 489 4.77 19.79 -5.34
C ARG A 489 5.41 20.97 -6.04
N VAL A 490 6.40 20.67 -6.84
CA VAL A 490 7.06 21.65 -7.71
C VAL A 490 6.99 21.15 -9.16
N ASP A 491 6.70 22.05 -10.07
CA ASP A 491 6.75 21.75 -11.49
C ASP A 491 8.20 21.97 -11.99
N LEU A 492 8.73 20.97 -12.68
CA LEU A 492 10.08 20.97 -13.18
C LEU A 492 10.07 20.95 -14.72
N VAL A 493 11.07 21.59 -15.31
CA VAL A 493 11.29 21.60 -16.75
C VAL A 493 12.76 21.38 -17.05
N LEU A 494 13.07 20.63 -18.11
CA LEU A 494 14.41 20.53 -18.68
C LEU A 494 14.56 21.65 -19.71
N MET A 495 15.41 22.63 -19.41
CA MET A 495 15.74 23.73 -20.32
C MET A 495 17.06 23.45 -21.00
N PRO A 496 17.19 23.67 -22.33
CA PRO A 496 18.50 23.62 -22.97
C PRO A 496 19.37 24.75 -22.43
N ASP A 497 20.67 24.49 -22.31
CA ASP A 497 21.65 25.54 -22.06
C ASP A 497 21.82 26.44 -23.28
N ASP A 498 22.63 27.50 -23.18
CA ASP A 498 22.87 28.46 -24.26
C ASP A 498 23.50 27.81 -25.52
N SER A 499 24.11 26.62 -25.39
CA SER A 499 24.68 25.85 -26.50
C SER A 499 23.64 24.94 -27.19
N GLY A 500 22.53 24.61 -26.50
CA GLY A 500 21.54 23.65 -26.94
C GLY A 500 22.00 22.18 -26.86
N GLU A 501 23.21 21.92 -26.37
CA GLU A 501 23.80 20.57 -26.28
C GLU A 501 23.52 19.91 -24.92
N ARG A 502 23.24 20.69 -23.90
CA ARG A 502 22.96 20.21 -22.54
C ARG A 502 21.62 20.71 -22.06
N TYR A 503 21.02 19.93 -21.18
CA TYR A 503 19.77 20.30 -20.54
C TYR A 503 20.00 20.50 -19.04
N GLU A 504 19.44 21.59 -18.52
CA GLU A 504 19.43 21.90 -17.10
C GLU A 504 18.03 21.74 -16.52
N LEU A 505 17.95 21.17 -15.32
CA LEU A 505 16.69 21.00 -14.63
C LEU A 505 16.37 22.30 -13.90
N GLN A 506 15.25 22.93 -14.25
CA GLN A 506 14.77 24.17 -13.63
C GLN A 506 13.40 23.98 -13.02
N GLN A 507 13.10 24.72 -11.95
CA GLN A 507 11.79 24.77 -11.33
C GLN A 507 10.95 25.86 -11.97
N ILE A 508 9.70 25.53 -12.28
CA ILE A 508 8.71 26.50 -12.75
C ILE A 508 8.12 27.19 -11.53
N TRP A 509 8.34 28.49 -11.42
CA TRP A 509 7.77 29.32 -10.34
C TRP A 509 6.71 30.24 -10.89
N GLN A 510 5.47 30.15 -10.39
CA GLN A 510 4.37 31.03 -10.76
C GLN A 510 4.11 32.04 -9.66
N GLU A 511 4.53 33.27 -9.90
CA GLU A 511 4.28 34.38 -8.98
C GLU A 511 2.86 34.95 -9.16
N ARG A 512 2.16 35.19 -8.05
CA ARG A 512 0.80 35.80 -8.12
C ARG A 512 0.86 37.14 -8.82
N GLY A 513 0.08 37.28 -9.92
CA GLY A 513 -0.02 38.53 -10.68
C GLY A 513 0.91 38.60 -11.90
N ARG A 514 1.79 37.66 -12.11
CA ARG A 514 2.66 37.58 -13.29
C ARG A 514 2.06 36.70 -14.35
N ARG A 515 2.04 37.15 -15.63
CA ARG A 515 1.47 36.37 -16.74
C ARG A 515 2.37 35.23 -17.22
N ALA A 516 3.70 35.37 -17.06
CA ALA A 516 4.66 34.35 -17.47
C ALA A 516 5.32 33.69 -16.25
N PRO A 517 5.54 32.37 -16.27
CA PRO A 517 6.28 31.68 -15.23
C PRO A 517 7.74 32.13 -15.21
N LEU A 518 8.37 32.05 -14.05
CA LEU A 518 9.81 32.17 -13.87
C LEU A 518 10.42 30.78 -13.88
N TYR A 519 11.56 30.64 -14.52
CA TYR A 519 12.37 29.43 -14.47
C TYR A 519 13.53 29.70 -13.51
N VAL A 520 13.62 28.90 -12.47
CA VAL A 520 14.59 29.09 -11.39
C VAL A 520 15.45 27.83 -11.31
N GLU A 521 16.74 28.02 -11.24
CA GLU A 521 17.68 26.91 -11.04
C GLU A 521 17.35 26.18 -9.73
N ILE A 522 17.36 24.85 -9.76
CA ILE A 522 17.11 24.04 -8.59
C ILE A 522 18.36 24.02 -7.72
N ASP A 523 18.18 24.24 -6.42
CA ASP A 523 19.26 24.11 -5.45
C ASP A 523 19.94 22.73 -5.60
N ALA A 524 21.26 22.74 -5.77
CA ALA A 524 22.07 21.55 -5.94
C ALA A 524 21.95 20.54 -4.79
N SER A 525 21.48 20.98 -3.60
CA SER A 525 21.19 20.11 -2.47
C SER A 525 19.93 19.26 -2.65
N LEU A 526 19.03 19.62 -3.59
CA LEU A 526 17.75 18.95 -3.83
C LEU A 526 17.83 17.88 -4.93
N HIS A 527 18.93 17.74 -5.62
CA HIS A 527 19.12 16.71 -6.64
C HIS A 527 20.56 16.21 -6.69
N HIS A 528 20.73 14.96 -7.11
CA HIS A 528 22.05 14.38 -7.34
C HIS A 528 22.21 14.04 -8.81
N ARG A 529 23.29 14.54 -9.43
CA ARG A 529 23.73 14.06 -10.74
C ARG A 529 24.51 12.76 -10.52
N ILE A 530 24.04 11.69 -11.12
CA ILE A 530 24.76 10.42 -11.18
C ILE A 530 25.50 10.41 -12.50
N PRO A 531 26.85 10.24 -12.50
CA PRO A 531 27.65 10.26 -13.70
C PRO A 531 27.33 9.12 -14.65
#